data_4e2cda91ffd4ade224c2be0f20a863c4
#
_entry.id   4e2cda91ffd4ade224c2be0f20a863c4
#
_cell.length_a   1.000
_cell.length_b   1.000
_cell.length_c   1.000
_cell.angle_alpha   90.00
_cell.angle_beta   90.00
_cell.angle_gamma   90.00
#
_symmetry.space_group_name_H-M   'P 1'
#
loop_
_entity.id
_entity.type
_entity.pdbx_description
1 polymer ?
#
loop_
_entity_poly.entity_id
_entity_poly.type
_entity_poly.pdbx_seq_one_letter_code
_entity_poly.pdbx_strand_id
1 'polypeptide(L)'
;MKVKVGFMRGAKEWQMEGFLRRFKHIDQSVVELEIDRENADFLIAVPWLYTSSKEIYLQFLQDSVGKITIMDVFGEALAPDLNLFDYHIGFDSPDRDGRVLEMSYLFDRRLQLEQLPLDHMSDVLNGKSGFCSYIYSHGEGHPYRIQLFSRLSEYKKINSIGKHLNNTPCSIPREDKDWLGGSVLLKKPYKFSIACENAFYRGYSTEKIITSFLAHSIPIYWGNPLIEEEYNPKAFINCHRYSSLDEVVEEIKRIDGDDELWRAMMAEPKRLPWQIEREQEKEDKVRAALVKIFTSPVEQVRKRGDGLWLHNYKDFFIRNLSRRKKTPREKLEAGLKKWNERLFHRS
;
A
#
# COMPACT_ATOMS: atom_id res chain seq x y z
N MET A 1 -30.72 -2.90 1.86
CA MET A 1 -30.57 -4.25 2.43
C MET A 1 -29.42 -4.23 3.41
N LYS A 2 -29.59 -4.77 4.64
CA LYS A 2 -28.49 -4.94 5.60
C LYS A 2 -27.75 -6.24 5.32
N VAL A 3 -26.42 -6.18 5.22
CA VAL A 3 -25.56 -7.32 5.00
C VAL A 3 -24.54 -7.42 6.13
N LYS A 4 -24.47 -8.58 6.76
CA LYS A 4 -23.56 -8.83 7.87
C LYS A 4 -22.20 -9.27 7.32
N VAL A 5 -21.14 -8.58 7.75
CA VAL A 5 -19.77 -8.90 7.42
C VAL A 5 -18.97 -9.19 8.69
N GLY A 6 -18.20 -10.25 8.69
CA GLY A 6 -17.24 -10.58 9.74
C GLY A 6 -15.83 -10.24 9.31
N PHE A 7 -14.96 -9.96 10.27
CA PHE A 7 -13.52 -9.81 10.02
C PHE A 7 -12.74 -10.93 10.70
N MET A 8 -11.60 -11.30 10.10
CA MET A 8 -10.68 -12.25 10.72
C MET A 8 -10.28 -11.82 12.14
N ARG A 9 -9.94 -12.76 13.01
CA ARG A 9 -9.37 -12.44 14.34
C ARG A 9 -8.05 -11.71 14.15
N GLY A 10 -7.84 -10.68 14.98
CA GLY A 10 -6.66 -9.83 14.91
C GLY A 10 -6.75 -8.70 13.88
N ALA A 11 -7.83 -8.59 13.11
CA ALA A 11 -8.12 -7.37 12.36
C ALA A 11 -8.31 -6.21 13.34
N LYS A 12 -7.62 -5.10 13.07
CA LYS A 12 -7.67 -3.91 13.92
C LYS A 12 -8.87 -3.04 13.55
N GLU A 13 -9.37 -2.27 14.51
CA GLU A 13 -10.51 -1.37 14.31
C GLU A 13 -10.34 -0.45 13.10
N TRP A 14 -9.17 0.19 12.93
CA TRP A 14 -8.90 1.06 11.79
C TRP A 14 -8.95 0.35 10.43
N GLN A 15 -8.69 -0.98 10.39
CA GLN A 15 -8.82 -1.78 9.16
C GLN A 15 -10.29 -2.03 8.84
N MET A 16 -11.09 -2.35 9.86
CA MET A 16 -12.53 -2.54 9.72
C MET A 16 -13.20 -1.23 9.29
N GLU A 17 -12.89 -0.12 9.95
CA GLU A 17 -13.37 1.21 9.58
C GLU A 17 -12.91 1.62 8.18
N GLY A 18 -11.66 1.34 7.81
CA GLY A 18 -11.11 1.61 6.50
C GLY A 18 -11.85 0.85 5.39
N PHE A 19 -12.14 -0.43 5.62
CA PHE A 19 -12.96 -1.23 4.74
C PHE A 19 -14.36 -0.61 4.59
N LEU A 20 -15.08 -0.40 5.70
CA LEU A 20 -16.42 0.18 5.68
C LEU A 20 -16.46 1.56 5.02
N ARG A 21 -15.46 2.41 5.25
CA ARG A 21 -15.38 3.74 4.64
C ARG A 21 -15.24 3.67 3.12
N ARG A 22 -14.43 2.78 2.59
CA ARG A 22 -14.32 2.54 1.15
C ARG A 22 -15.64 2.08 0.55
N PHE A 23 -16.41 1.30 1.28
CA PHE A 23 -17.72 0.83 0.88
C PHE A 23 -18.87 1.83 1.12
N LYS A 24 -18.67 2.91 1.86
CA LYS A 24 -19.67 3.99 2.01
C LYS A 24 -20.05 4.66 0.67
N HIS A 25 -19.21 4.56 -0.33
CA HIS A 25 -19.49 5.04 -1.69
C HIS A 25 -20.27 4.02 -2.54
N ILE A 26 -20.41 2.77 -2.08
CA ILE A 26 -21.43 1.85 -2.62
C ILE A 26 -22.78 2.50 -2.27
N ASP A 27 -23.67 2.52 -3.25
CA ASP A 27 -25.00 3.08 -3.09
C ASP A 27 -25.66 2.54 -1.80
N GLN A 28 -25.66 3.37 -0.74
CA GLN A 28 -26.20 3.01 0.57
C GLN A 28 -27.70 2.72 0.51
N SER A 29 -28.39 3.15 -0.55
CA SER A 29 -29.79 2.79 -0.78
C SER A 29 -29.96 1.31 -1.10
N VAL A 30 -28.91 0.64 -1.60
CA VAL A 30 -28.92 -0.78 -1.97
C VAL A 30 -28.36 -1.67 -0.87
N VAL A 31 -27.19 -1.34 -0.31
CA VAL A 31 -26.47 -2.18 0.66
C VAL A 31 -25.95 -1.36 1.85
N GLU A 32 -26.33 -1.75 3.05
CA GLU A 32 -25.76 -1.29 4.32
C GLU A 32 -24.96 -2.43 4.95
N LEU A 33 -23.66 -2.22 5.19
CA LEU A 33 -22.81 -3.23 5.85
C LEU A 33 -22.86 -3.08 7.36
N GLU A 34 -23.13 -4.18 8.06
CA GLU A 34 -23.11 -4.29 9.52
C GLU A 34 -22.03 -5.30 9.95
N ILE A 35 -21.21 -4.94 10.93
CA ILE A 35 -20.19 -5.86 11.46
C ILE A 35 -20.88 -6.83 12.43
N ASP A 36 -20.99 -8.09 12.03
CA ASP A 36 -21.46 -9.20 12.86
C ASP A 36 -20.65 -10.45 12.55
N ARG A 37 -19.66 -10.74 13.36
CA ARG A 37 -18.73 -11.83 13.09
C ARG A 37 -19.38 -13.21 13.15
N GLU A 38 -20.32 -13.40 14.06
CA GLU A 38 -20.90 -14.73 14.32
C GLU A 38 -21.92 -15.11 13.24
N ASN A 39 -22.74 -14.14 12.84
CA ASN A 39 -23.85 -14.37 11.91
C ASN A 39 -23.59 -13.82 10.51
N ALA A 40 -22.33 -13.55 10.16
CA ALA A 40 -21.98 -13.03 8.84
C ALA A 40 -21.87 -14.16 7.81
N ASP A 41 -22.39 -13.91 6.61
CA ASP A 41 -22.18 -14.76 5.43
C ASP A 41 -20.85 -14.46 4.74
N PHE A 42 -20.26 -13.29 5.01
CA PHE A 42 -19.02 -12.82 4.41
C PHE A 42 -17.94 -12.66 5.47
N LEU A 43 -16.75 -13.19 5.20
CA LEU A 43 -15.58 -13.09 6.08
C LEU A 43 -14.46 -12.33 5.38
N ILE A 44 -14.10 -11.15 5.90
CA ILE A 44 -13.05 -10.28 5.38
C ILE A 44 -11.73 -10.62 6.07
N ALA A 45 -10.70 -10.88 5.29
CA ALA A 45 -9.32 -11.01 5.75
C ALA A 45 -8.47 -9.85 5.24
N VAL A 46 -7.39 -9.58 5.97
CA VAL A 46 -6.39 -8.57 5.64
C VAL A 46 -5.00 -9.23 5.56
N PRO A 47 -3.99 -8.64 4.91
CA PRO A 47 -2.68 -9.27 4.66
C PRO A 47 -1.98 -9.79 5.90
N TRP A 48 -2.23 -9.19 7.07
CA TRP A 48 -1.70 -9.65 8.36
C TRP A 48 -2.10 -11.08 8.72
N LEU A 49 -3.09 -11.67 8.03
CA LEU A 49 -3.41 -13.08 8.15
C LEU A 49 -2.16 -13.95 7.95
N TYR A 50 -1.32 -13.62 6.95
CA TYR A 50 -0.13 -14.40 6.60
C TYR A 50 1.05 -14.18 7.55
N THR A 51 1.04 -13.11 8.34
CA THR A 51 2.08 -12.80 9.33
C THR A 51 1.60 -13.00 10.77
N SER A 52 0.33 -13.38 10.96
CA SER A 52 -0.25 -13.64 12.27
C SER A 52 0.22 -14.98 12.86
N SER A 53 -0.15 -15.22 14.11
CA SER A 53 0.14 -16.50 14.75
C SER A 53 -0.61 -17.65 14.07
N LYS A 54 -0.10 -18.87 14.24
CA LYS A 54 -0.73 -20.09 13.73
C LYS A 54 -2.18 -20.23 14.20
N GLU A 55 -2.46 -19.83 15.43
CA GLU A 55 -3.78 -19.92 16.04
C GLU A 55 -4.78 -19.01 15.33
N ILE A 56 -4.38 -17.78 14.97
CA ILE A 56 -5.21 -16.84 14.23
C ILE A 56 -5.49 -17.37 12.82
N TYR A 57 -4.47 -17.92 12.15
CA TYR A 57 -4.63 -18.51 10.83
C TYR A 57 -5.57 -19.72 10.85
N LEU A 58 -5.37 -20.64 11.81
CA LEU A 58 -6.26 -21.80 11.99
C LEU A 58 -7.70 -21.38 12.28
N GLN A 59 -7.87 -20.37 13.13
CA GLN A 59 -9.19 -19.85 13.44
C GLN A 59 -9.85 -19.22 12.20
N PHE A 60 -9.09 -18.51 11.36
CA PHE A 60 -9.61 -18.02 10.08
C PHE A 60 -10.12 -19.15 9.19
N LEU A 61 -9.36 -20.25 9.07
CA LEU A 61 -9.78 -21.40 8.28
C LEU A 61 -11.09 -22.02 8.81
N GLN A 62 -11.25 -22.11 10.14
CA GLN A 62 -12.48 -22.60 10.78
C GLN A 62 -13.64 -21.63 10.56
N ASP A 63 -13.44 -20.33 10.81
CA ASP A 63 -14.45 -19.28 10.65
C ASP A 63 -14.90 -19.13 9.18
N SER A 64 -14.07 -19.55 8.22
CA SER A 64 -14.34 -19.44 6.78
C SER A 64 -15.26 -20.53 6.23
N VAL A 65 -15.55 -21.58 7.03
CA VAL A 65 -16.41 -22.67 6.60
C VAL A 65 -17.83 -22.15 6.38
N GLY A 66 -18.40 -22.44 5.21
CA GLY A 66 -19.74 -21.99 4.83
C GLY A 66 -19.84 -20.51 4.43
N LYS A 67 -18.82 -19.69 4.65
CA LYS A 67 -18.84 -18.24 4.36
C LYS A 67 -18.14 -17.93 3.04
N ILE A 68 -18.51 -16.79 2.44
CA ILE A 68 -17.77 -16.17 1.33
C ILE A 68 -16.56 -15.45 1.93
N THR A 69 -15.38 -15.73 1.41
CA THR A 69 -14.13 -15.13 1.90
C THR A 69 -13.60 -14.08 0.95
N ILE A 70 -13.26 -12.92 1.49
CA ILE A 70 -12.74 -11.78 0.74
C ILE A 70 -11.41 -11.36 1.36
N MET A 71 -10.32 -11.36 0.56
CA MET A 71 -9.07 -10.73 0.94
C MET A 71 -9.11 -9.26 0.53
N ASP A 72 -8.94 -8.36 1.48
CA ASP A 72 -8.69 -6.94 1.23
C ASP A 72 -7.22 -6.63 1.50
N VAL A 73 -6.44 -6.34 0.46
CA VAL A 73 -4.97 -6.15 0.59
C VAL A 73 -4.57 -4.87 1.31
N PHE A 74 -5.48 -3.95 1.50
CA PHE A 74 -5.30 -2.76 2.36
C PHE A 74 -3.99 -1.98 2.13
N GLY A 75 -3.55 -1.86 0.87
CA GLY A 75 -2.34 -1.12 0.51
C GLY A 75 -1.04 -1.96 0.53
N GLU A 76 -1.11 -3.27 0.68
CA GLU A 76 0.04 -4.17 0.60
C GLU A 76 0.14 -4.87 -0.76
N ALA A 77 1.37 -5.08 -1.25
CA ALA A 77 1.64 -5.78 -2.50
C ALA A 77 1.46 -7.30 -2.30
N LEU A 78 0.23 -7.76 -2.37
CA LEU A 78 -0.13 -9.16 -2.17
C LEU A 78 -0.83 -9.71 -3.41
N ALA A 79 -0.29 -10.80 -3.96
CA ALA A 79 -0.92 -11.53 -5.05
C ALA A 79 -2.16 -12.29 -4.57
N PRO A 80 -3.20 -12.45 -5.43
CA PRO A 80 -4.40 -13.16 -5.07
C PRO A 80 -4.15 -14.64 -4.73
N ASP A 81 -4.61 -15.09 -3.56
CA ASP A 81 -4.69 -16.51 -3.20
C ASP A 81 -6.13 -17.01 -3.37
N LEU A 82 -6.49 -17.36 -4.59
CA LEU A 82 -7.83 -17.79 -4.95
C LEU A 82 -8.18 -19.22 -4.48
N ASN A 83 -7.26 -19.93 -3.83
CA ASN A 83 -7.56 -21.16 -3.11
C ASN A 83 -8.18 -20.89 -1.73
N LEU A 84 -7.78 -19.78 -1.09
CA LEU A 84 -8.28 -19.41 0.23
C LEU A 84 -9.43 -18.41 0.17
N PHE A 85 -9.51 -17.61 -0.89
CA PHE A 85 -10.48 -16.53 -1.00
C PHE A 85 -11.38 -16.68 -2.21
N ASP A 86 -12.67 -16.43 -2.03
CA ASP A 86 -13.63 -16.31 -3.13
C ASP A 86 -13.33 -15.09 -3.96
N TYR A 87 -12.97 -13.96 -3.28
CA TYR A 87 -12.64 -12.69 -3.91
C TYR A 87 -11.38 -12.06 -3.31
N HIS A 88 -10.71 -11.25 -4.12
CA HIS A 88 -9.55 -10.48 -3.76
C HIS A 88 -9.73 -9.04 -4.19
N ILE A 89 -9.65 -8.10 -3.25
CA ILE A 89 -9.68 -6.66 -3.51
C ILE A 89 -8.26 -6.15 -3.38
N GLY A 90 -7.68 -5.68 -4.48
CA GLY A 90 -6.27 -5.30 -4.47
C GLY A 90 -5.82 -4.59 -5.74
N PHE A 91 -4.53 -4.68 -5.99
CA PHE A 91 -3.89 -4.04 -7.13
C PHE A 91 -4.03 -4.88 -8.40
N ASP A 92 -3.54 -4.31 -9.52
CA ASP A 92 -3.64 -4.90 -10.86
C ASP A 92 -3.24 -6.38 -10.84
N SER A 93 -4.22 -7.21 -11.11
CA SER A 93 -4.06 -8.62 -11.38
C SER A 93 -5.01 -8.97 -12.52
N PRO A 94 -4.57 -9.74 -13.51
CA PRO A 94 -5.47 -10.14 -14.58
C PRO A 94 -6.70 -10.80 -13.97
N ASP A 95 -7.85 -10.20 -14.24
CA ASP A 95 -9.13 -10.71 -13.77
C ASP A 95 -9.32 -12.15 -14.27
N ARG A 96 -9.52 -13.04 -13.32
CA ARG A 96 -9.86 -14.43 -13.59
C ARG A 96 -11.25 -14.67 -13.01
N ASP A 97 -12.23 -14.75 -13.85
CA ASP A 97 -13.61 -15.07 -13.49
C ASP A 97 -14.32 -14.04 -12.59
N GLY A 98 -13.94 -12.76 -12.64
CA GLY A 98 -14.52 -11.71 -11.80
C GLY A 98 -14.20 -11.84 -10.30
N ARG A 99 -13.14 -12.57 -9.96
CA ARG A 99 -12.74 -12.83 -8.56
C ARG A 99 -11.72 -11.82 -8.03
N VAL A 100 -11.03 -11.11 -8.92
CA VAL A 100 -10.06 -10.08 -8.56
C VAL A 100 -10.67 -8.72 -8.87
N LEU A 101 -10.84 -7.92 -7.84
CA LEU A 101 -11.39 -6.58 -7.91
C LEU A 101 -10.23 -5.59 -7.79
N GLU A 102 -9.90 -4.94 -8.92
CA GLU A 102 -8.82 -3.96 -8.96
C GLU A 102 -9.31 -2.64 -8.39
N MET A 103 -8.79 -2.26 -7.24
CA MET A 103 -9.18 -1.06 -6.51
C MET A 103 -8.03 -0.09 -6.36
N SER A 104 -8.27 1.19 -6.66
CA SER A 104 -7.30 2.25 -6.44
C SER A 104 -7.10 2.51 -4.95
N TYR A 105 -5.85 2.43 -4.49
CA TYR A 105 -5.54 2.78 -3.11
C TYR A 105 -5.62 4.29 -2.91
N LEU A 106 -6.32 4.72 -1.86
CA LEU A 106 -6.52 6.14 -1.52
C LEU A 106 -7.21 6.97 -2.62
N PHE A 107 -8.24 6.41 -3.25
CA PHE A 107 -9.03 7.11 -4.27
C PHE A 107 -9.40 8.54 -3.86
N ASP A 108 -9.97 8.74 -2.67
CA ASP A 108 -10.34 10.07 -2.16
C ASP A 108 -9.16 11.06 -2.09
N ARG A 109 -7.94 10.57 -1.81
CA ARG A 109 -6.74 11.41 -1.77
C ARG A 109 -6.21 11.73 -3.16
N ARG A 110 -6.45 10.85 -4.13
CA ARG A 110 -6.12 11.12 -5.53
C ARG A 110 -6.98 12.24 -6.10
N LEU A 111 -8.25 12.34 -5.73
CA LEU A 111 -9.13 13.46 -6.11
C LEU A 111 -8.59 14.81 -5.63
N GLN A 112 -7.86 14.88 -4.52
CA GLN A 112 -7.24 16.11 -4.05
C GLN A 112 -6.15 16.63 -4.99
N LEU A 113 -5.51 15.77 -5.79
CA LEU A 113 -4.48 16.16 -6.75
C LEU A 113 -5.04 17.02 -7.89
N GLU A 114 -6.30 16.84 -8.22
CA GLU A 114 -6.99 17.59 -9.28
C GLU A 114 -7.31 19.03 -8.85
N GLN A 115 -7.33 19.27 -7.54
CA GLN A 115 -7.61 20.58 -6.93
C GLN A 115 -6.33 21.35 -6.54
N LEU A 116 -5.14 20.78 -6.84
CA LEU A 116 -3.89 21.47 -6.52
C LEU A 116 -3.74 22.70 -7.41
N PRO A 117 -3.48 23.89 -6.81
CA PRO A 117 -3.12 25.06 -7.59
C PRO A 117 -1.80 24.79 -8.32
N LEU A 118 -1.78 25.09 -9.61
CA LEU A 118 -0.60 24.89 -10.48
C LEU A 118 0.04 26.22 -10.90
N ASP A 119 -0.53 27.32 -10.47
CA ASP A 119 0.01 28.67 -10.56
C ASP A 119 0.96 28.96 -9.37
N HIS A 120 1.70 30.07 -9.44
CA HIS A 120 2.60 30.51 -8.38
C HIS A 120 3.74 29.54 -8.02
N MET A 121 4.20 28.71 -8.97
CA MET A 121 5.28 27.73 -8.71
C MET A 121 6.60 28.38 -8.30
N SER A 122 6.81 29.66 -8.61
CA SER A 122 7.95 30.43 -8.11
C SER A 122 7.91 30.58 -6.59
N ASP A 123 6.75 30.90 -6.02
CA ASP A 123 6.59 31.04 -4.56
C ASP A 123 6.75 29.70 -3.86
N VAL A 124 6.24 28.62 -4.50
CA VAL A 124 6.45 27.25 -4.02
C VAL A 124 7.93 26.90 -3.98
N LEU A 125 8.69 27.21 -5.05
CA LEU A 125 10.12 26.95 -5.12
C LEU A 125 10.90 27.74 -4.07
N ASN A 126 10.59 29.03 -3.90
CA ASN A 126 11.22 29.90 -2.90
C ASN A 126 10.99 29.39 -1.46
N GLY A 127 9.89 28.67 -1.23
CA GLY A 127 9.62 28.00 0.06
C GLY A 127 10.39 26.71 0.28
N LYS A 128 11.15 26.20 -0.72
CA LYS A 128 11.94 24.97 -0.58
C LYS A 128 13.29 25.26 0.06
N SER A 129 13.52 24.73 1.25
CA SER A 129 14.77 24.88 2.01
C SER A 129 15.71 23.68 1.92
N GLY A 130 15.23 22.58 1.34
CA GLY A 130 15.98 21.31 1.23
C GLY A 130 15.91 20.69 -0.15
N PHE A 131 16.89 19.85 -0.45
CA PHE A 131 17.01 19.15 -1.73
C PHE A 131 15.99 18.02 -1.86
N CYS A 132 16.12 16.97 -1.04
CA CYS A 132 15.33 15.76 -1.17
C CYS A 132 14.97 15.15 0.19
N SER A 133 13.73 14.71 0.33
CA SER A 133 13.24 13.99 1.51
C SER A 133 13.18 12.48 1.30
N TYR A 134 13.49 11.74 2.39
CA TYR A 134 13.36 10.29 2.49
C TYR A 134 12.60 9.96 3.77
N ILE A 135 11.37 9.40 3.63
CA ILE A 135 10.49 9.17 4.79
C ILE A 135 10.01 7.73 4.80
N TYR A 136 10.75 6.88 5.52
CA TYR A 136 10.43 5.47 5.67
C TYR A 136 10.60 5.01 7.12
N SER A 137 9.70 4.13 7.57
CA SER A 137 9.76 3.58 8.94
C SER A 137 10.59 2.30 9.03
N HIS A 138 10.65 1.54 7.93
CA HIS A 138 11.32 0.23 7.87
C HIS A 138 12.29 0.16 6.71
N GLY A 139 13.40 -0.54 6.92
CA GLY A 139 14.40 -0.84 5.88
C GLY A 139 14.00 -2.05 5.02
N GLU A 140 13.01 -2.79 5.46
CA GLU A 140 12.49 -3.97 4.76
C GLU A 140 11.66 -3.50 3.56
N GLY A 141 12.19 -3.68 2.39
CA GLY A 141 11.57 -3.31 1.12
C GLY A 141 12.52 -3.66 -0.02
N HIS A 142 12.13 -3.35 -1.23
CA HIS A 142 12.98 -3.64 -2.37
C HIS A 142 14.32 -2.87 -2.28
N PRO A 143 15.46 -3.50 -2.57
CA PRO A 143 16.81 -2.90 -2.44
C PRO A 143 17.00 -1.60 -3.23
N TYR A 144 16.26 -1.42 -4.32
CA TYR A 144 16.32 -0.21 -5.15
C TYR A 144 16.18 1.08 -4.36
N ARG A 145 15.31 1.10 -3.33
CA ARG A 145 15.08 2.25 -2.46
C ARG A 145 16.36 2.73 -1.75
N ILE A 146 17.11 1.77 -1.20
CA ILE A 146 18.37 2.06 -0.48
C ILE A 146 19.47 2.42 -1.48
N GLN A 147 19.53 1.74 -2.62
CA GLN A 147 20.49 2.02 -3.67
C GLN A 147 20.32 3.44 -4.22
N LEU A 148 19.07 3.86 -4.51
CA LEU A 148 18.76 5.21 -4.95
C LEU A 148 19.14 6.25 -3.88
N PHE A 149 18.77 6.01 -2.61
CA PHE A 149 19.16 6.90 -1.50
C PHE A 149 20.67 7.05 -1.42
N SER A 150 21.42 5.96 -1.43
CA SER A 150 22.89 5.98 -1.34
C SER A 150 23.51 6.72 -2.53
N ARG A 151 23.10 6.38 -3.75
CA ARG A 151 23.67 6.95 -4.96
C ARG A 151 23.37 8.44 -5.11
N LEU A 152 22.13 8.85 -4.79
CA LEU A 152 21.74 10.26 -4.84
C LEU A 152 22.37 11.08 -3.71
N SER A 153 22.69 10.46 -2.56
CA SER A 153 23.39 11.13 -1.43
C SER A 153 24.83 11.50 -1.77
N GLU A 154 25.47 10.89 -2.77
CA GLU A 154 26.79 11.28 -3.28
C GLU A 154 26.75 12.64 -3.99
N TYR A 155 25.61 12.99 -4.58
CA TYR A 155 25.42 14.30 -5.21
C TYR A 155 25.07 15.38 -4.20
N LYS A 156 24.06 15.16 -3.37
CA LYS A 156 23.56 16.17 -2.42
C LYS A 156 22.93 15.51 -1.21
N LYS A 157 23.03 16.12 -0.02
CA LYS A 157 22.46 15.58 1.21
C LYS A 157 20.96 15.32 1.06
N ILE A 158 20.53 14.08 1.32
CA ILE A 158 19.14 13.71 1.47
C ILE A 158 18.75 13.74 2.94
N ASN A 159 17.63 14.36 3.27
CA ASN A 159 17.11 14.40 4.61
C ASN A 159 16.23 13.19 4.88
N SER A 160 16.74 12.24 5.67
CA SER A 160 15.97 11.10 6.15
C SER A 160 15.31 11.45 7.48
N ILE A 161 13.97 11.57 7.44
CA ILE A 161 13.15 12.02 8.56
C ILE A 161 12.42 10.83 9.22
N GLY A 162 12.28 9.70 8.48
CA GLY A 162 11.70 8.47 8.99
C GLY A 162 12.58 7.76 10.02
N LYS A 163 12.13 6.60 10.52
CA LYS A 163 12.96 5.77 11.43
C LYS A 163 14.13 5.11 10.71
N HIS A 164 13.95 4.79 9.43
CA HIS A 164 14.98 4.15 8.63
C HIS A 164 15.98 5.19 8.12
N LEU A 165 17.28 4.95 8.29
CA LEU A 165 18.39 5.84 7.92
C LEU A 165 18.23 7.28 8.44
N ASN A 166 17.63 7.46 9.62
CA ASN A 166 17.36 8.78 10.19
C ASN A 166 18.65 9.60 10.34
N ASN A 167 18.64 10.78 9.71
CA ASN A 167 19.73 11.77 9.81
C ASN A 167 19.23 13.19 10.04
N THR A 168 17.90 13.34 10.23
CA THR A 168 17.24 14.64 10.37
C THR A 168 16.22 14.54 11.50
N PRO A 169 16.32 15.38 12.55
CA PRO A 169 15.31 15.40 13.60
C PRO A 169 13.92 15.69 13.03
N CYS A 170 12.93 14.94 13.50
CA CYS A 170 11.53 15.19 13.17
C CYS A 170 10.95 16.19 14.19
N SER A 171 10.60 17.38 13.75
CA SER A 171 9.99 18.41 14.58
C SER A 171 8.46 18.33 14.64
N ILE A 172 7.85 17.50 13.79
CA ILE A 172 6.39 17.31 13.72
C ILE A 172 6.05 16.00 14.41
N PRO A 173 5.26 16.02 15.50
CA PRO A 173 4.76 14.80 16.11
C PRO A 173 3.98 14.00 15.07
N ARG A 174 4.30 12.71 14.93
CA ARG A 174 3.46 11.78 14.19
C ARG A 174 2.23 11.53 15.05
N GLU A 175 1.19 12.31 14.85
CA GLU A 175 -0.12 11.93 15.35
C GLU A 175 -0.60 10.73 14.55
N ASP A 176 -0.86 9.61 15.25
CA ASP A 176 -1.25 8.33 14.65
C ASP A 176 -2.54 8.40 13.82
N LYS A 177 -3.29 9.50 13.93
CA LYS A 177 -4.59 9.69 13.26
C LYS A 177 -4.51 10.29 11.85
N ASP A 178 -3.48 11.07 11.52
CA ASP A 178 -3.28 11.64 10.17
C ASP A 178 -1.82 11.51 9.70
N TRP A 179 -1.36 10.28 9.59
CA TRP A 179 -0.01 9.99 9.11
C TRP A 179 0.23 10.46 7.66
N LEU A 180 -0.85 10.55 6.84
CA LEU A 180 -0.78 11.09 5.47
C LEU A 180 -0.50 12.59 5.49
N GLY A 181 -1.29 13.36 6.24
CA GLY A 181 -1.07 14.81 6.41
C GLY A 181 0.29 15.12 7.02
N GLY A 182 0.70 14.37 8.04
CA GLY A 182 2.04 14.46 8.62
C GLY A 182 3.14 14.20 7.59
N SER A 183 2.97 13.22 6.69
CA SER A 183 3.91 12.93 5.61
C SER A 183 3.99 14.08 4.60
N VAL A 184 2.86 14.71 4.25
CA VAL A 184 2.82 15.90 3.37
C VAL A 184 3.59 17.07 3.99
N LEU A 185 3.32 17.38 5.26
CA LEU A 185 4.00 18.46 5.97
C LEU A 185 5.51 18.25 6.03
N LEU A 186 5.97 17.02 6.29
CA LEU A 186 7.39 16.69 6.35
C LEU A 186 8.09 16.76 4.98
N LYS A 187 7.38 16.55 3.88
CA LYS A 187 7.93 16.66 2.51
C LYS A 187 7.94 18.09 1.99
N LYS A 188 7.04 18.94 2.47
CA LYS A 188 6.82 20.29 1.96
C LYS A 188 8.09 21.16 1.80
N PRO A 189 9.09 21.10 2.71
CA PRO A 189 10.32 21.89 2.57
C PRO A 189 11.27 21.45 1.45
N TYR A 190 11.04 20.30 0.77
CA TYR A 190 12.00 19.69 -0.14
C TYR A 190 11.57 19.81 -1.61
N LYS A 191 12.56 20.10 -2.51
CA LYS A 191 12.35 20.11 -3.97
C LYS A 191 11.91 18.76 -4.49
N PHE A 192 12.49 17.68 -3.96
CA PHE A 192 12.23 16.29 -4.35
C PHE A 192 11.83 15.42 -3.16
N SER A 193 11.19 14.30 -3.46
CA SER A 193 10.89 13.28 -2.47
C SER A 193 11.08 11.87 -3.06
N ILE A 194 11.88 11.02 -2.41
CA ILE A 194 11.96 9.62 -2.80
C ILE A 194 10.62 8.94 -2.50
N ALA A 195 9.97 8.46 -3.57
CA ALA A 195 8.64 7.85 -3.54
C ALA A 195 8.68 6.39 -4.05
N CYS A 196 9.68 5.61 -3.60
CA CYS A 196 9.84 4.20 -3.97
C CYS A 196 8.88 3.32 -3.16
N GLU A 197 8.17 2.43 -3.83
CA GLU A 197 7.30 1.45 -3.19
C GLU A 197 8.08 0.35 -2.46
N ASN A 198 7.39 -0.46 -1.68
CA ASN A 198 8.00 -1.59 -0.96
C ASN A 198 8.36 -2.73 -1.91
N ALA A 199 7.63 -2.86 -3.04
CA ALA A 199 7.79 -3.93 -4.00
C ALA A 199 7.63 -3.42 -5.44
N PHE A 200 8.24 -4.14 -6.38
CA PHE A 200 7.92 -4.05 -7.80
C PHE A 200 6.67 -4.89 -8.05
N TYR A 201 5.53 -4.22 -8.26
CA TYR A 201 4.27 -4.92 -8.49
C TYR A 201 3.32 -4.06 -9.32
N ARG A 202 2.67 -4.66 -10.31
CA ARG A 202 1.73 -3.97 -11.22
C ARG A 202 0.56 -3.39 -10.43
N GLY A 203 0.20 -2.13 -10.72
CA GLY A 203 -0.88 -1.42 -10.05
C GLY A 203 -0.58 -0.99 -8.60
N TYR A 204 0.54 -1.43 -8.02
CA TYR A 204 0.90 -1.11 -6.64
C TYR A 204 1.44 0.31 -6.51
N SER A 205 0.53 1.26 -6.42
CA SER A 205 0.81 2.68 -6.22
C SER A 205 0.17 3.13 -4.91
N THR A 206 0.98 3.62 -3.99
CA THR A 206 0.51 3.94 -2.65
C THR A 206 0.59 5.45 -2.36
N GLU A 207 0.45 5.81 -1.10
CA GLU A 207 0.52 7.19 -0.61
C GLU A 207 1.83 7.92 -0.95
N LYS A 208 2.87 7.20 -1.31
CA LYS A 208 4.22 7.78 -1.44
C LYS A 208 4.30 8.82 -2.54
N ILE A 209 3.73 8.52 -3.72
CA ILE A 209 3.67 9.47 -4.83
C ILE A 209 2.64 10.57 -4.54
N ILE A 210 1.47 10.22 -3.98
CA ILE A 210 0.38 11.15 -3.67
C ILE A 210 0.85 12.23 -2.69
N THR A 211 1.46 11.81 -1.57
CA THR A 211 1.93 12.75 -0.54
C THR A 211 3.09 13.62 -1.02
N SER A 212 3.87 13.16 -2.01
CA SER A 212 4.90 13.98 -2.64
C SER A 212 4.26 15.09 -3.50
N PHE A 213 3.26 14.76 -4.30
CA PHE A 213 2.50 15.75 -5.07
C PHE A 213 1.78 16.76 -4.17
N LEU A 214 1.07 16.30 -3.14
CA LEU A 214 0.38 17.18 -2.18
C LEU A 214 1.34 18.10 -1.42
N ALA A 215 2.59 17.71 -1.27
CA ALA A 215 3.66 18.54 -0.68
C ALA A 215 4.31 19.50 -1.69
N HIS A 216 3.88 19.52 -2.94
CA HIS A 216 4.55 20.20 -4.04
C HIS A 216 6.04 19.83 -4.13
N SER A 217 6.37 18.56 -3.92
CA SER A 217 7.71 17.98 -4.12
C SER A 217 7.68 17.07 -5.34
N ILE A 218 8.66 17.16 -6.23
CA ILE A 218 8.76 16.26 -7.38
C ILE A 218 9.02 14.84 -6.87
N PRO A 219 8.12 13.87 -7.12
CA PRO A 219 8.35 12.47 -6.75
C PRO A 219 9.46 11.85 -7.59
N ILE A 220 10.42 11.16 -6.95
CA ILE A 220 11.34 10.23 -7.60
C ILE A 220 10.76 8.84 -7.37
N TYR A 221 10.07 8.31 -8.37
CA TYR A 221 9.20 7.14 -8.21
C TYR A 221 9.80 5.86 -8.76
N TRP A 222 9.66 4.79 -7.98
CA TRP A 222 9.91 3.41 -8.40
C TRP A 222 8.93 2.46 -7.71
N GLY A 223 8.42 1.44 -8.43
CA GLY A 223 7.54 0.41 -7.88
C GLY A 223 6.58 -0.16 -8.92
N ASN A 224 5.44 0.50 -9.15
CA ASN A 224 4.48 0.08 -10.16
C ASN A 224 5.02 0.36 -11.57
N PRO A 225 5.25 -0.67 -12.41
CA PRO A 225 5.73 -0.45 -13.79
C PRO A 225 4.70 0.24 -14.69
N LEU A 226 3.43 0.26 -14.29
CA LEU A 226 2.33 0.92 -15.01
C LEU A 226 1.96 2.29 -14.42
N ILE A 227 2.86 2.92 -13.68
CA ILE A 227 2.58 4.18 -12.97
C ILE A 227 2.10 5.31 -13.90
N GLU A 228 2.51 5.29 -15.16
CA GLU A 228 2.11 6.27 -16.17
C GLU A 228 0.67 6.08 -16.67
N GLU A 229 0.04 4.96 -16.34
CA GLU A 229 -1.39 4.77 -16.54
C GLU A 229 -2.23 5.47 -15.46
N GLU A 230 -1.60 5.90 -14.36
CA GLU A 230 -2.24 6.52 -13.20
C GLU A 230 -1.90 8.00 -13.04
N TYR A 231 -0.66 8.41 -13.39
CA TYR A 231 -0.16 9.76 -13.20
C TYR A 231 0.54 10.31 -14.45
N ASN A 232 0.43 11.63 -14.66
CA ASN A 232 1.08 12.31 -15.76
C ASN A 232 2.61 12.15 -15.69
N PRO A 233 3.24 11.49 -16.67
CA PRO A 233 4.68 11.23 -16.65
C PRO A 233 5.56 12.48 -16.72
N LYS A 234 4.99 13.65 -17.05
CA LYS A 234 5.69 14.93 -17.03
C LYS A 234 5.77 15.55 -15.63
N ALA A 235 4.97 15.06 -14.67
CA ALA A 235 4.87 15.63 -13.33
C ALA A 235 5.81 14.99 -12.31
N PHE A 236 6.52 13.92 -12.65
CA PHE A 236 7.41 13.18 -11.74
C PHE A 236 8.56 12.50 -12.48
N ILE A 237 9.58 12.07 -11.75
CA ILE A 237 10.70 11.30 -12.28
C ILE A 237 10.36 9.81 -12.14
N ASN A 238 10.04 9.17 -13.27
CA ASN A 238 9.76 7.73 -13.33
C ASN A 238 11.07 6.96 -13.51
N CYS A 239 11.57 6.33 -12.44
CA CYS A 239 12.81 5.56 -12.48
C CYS A 239 12.77 4.38 -13.47
N HIS A 240 11.59 3.90 -13.86
CA HIS A 240 11.46 2.81 -14.85
C HIS A 240 11.80 3.24 -16.27
N ARG A 241 11.93 4.52 -16.55
CA ARG A 241 12.32 5.05 -17.87
C ARG A 241 13.82 5.02 -18.13
N TYR A 242 14.62 4.75 -17.11
CA TYR A 242 16.07 4.80 -17.17
C TYR A 242 16.67 3.41 -17.08
N SER A 243 17.77 3.18 -17.78
CA SER A 243 18.44 1.88 -17.82
C SER A 243 19.33 1.64 -16.59
N SER A 244 19.69 2.71 -15.88
CA SER A 244 20.55 2.65 -14.70
C SER A 244 20.18 3.70 -13.63
N LEU A 245 20.63 3.47 -12.40
CA LEU A 245 20.54 4.46 -11.34
C LEU A 245 21.33 5.73 -11.62
N ASP A 246 22.43 5.62 -12.35
CA ASP A 246 23.26 6.77 -12.71
C ASP A 246 22.49 7.72 -13.63
N GLU A 247 21.77 7.19 -14.62
CA GLU A 247 20.89 8.00 -15.47
C GLU A 247 19.77 8.70 -14.68
N VAL A 248 19.17 8.02 -13.71
CA VAL A 248 18.19 8.63 -12.81
C VAL A 248 18.82 9.79 -12.05
N VAL A 249 20.02 9.61 -11.50
CA VAL A 249 20.72 10.65 -10.74
C VAL A 249 21.09 11.84 -11.63
N GLU A 250 21.55 11.59 -12.86
CA GLU A 250 21.86 12.68 -13.80
C GLU A 250 20.61 13.48 -14.18
N GLU A 251 19.47 12.83 -14.36
CA GLU A 251 18.21 13.54 -14.61
C GLU A 251 17.79 14.38 -13.40
N ILE A 252 17.94 13.85 -12.18
CA ILE A 252 17.66 14.62 -10.95
C ILE A 252 18.60 15.83 -10.86
N LYS A 253 19.89 15.70 -11.16
CA LYS A 253 20.85 16.79 -11.17
C LYS A 253 20.47 17.87 -12.19
N ARG A 254 20.05 17.45 -13.39
CA ARG A 254 19.61 18.34 -14.47
C ARG A 254 18.42 19.20 -14.00
N ILE A 255 17.43 18.58 -13.35
CA ILE A 255 16.24 19.29 -12.86
C ILE A 255 16.57 20.14 -11.63
N ASP A 256 17.44 19.68 -10.73
CA ASP A 256 17.85 20.44 -9.53
C ASP A 256 18.68 21.67 -9.86
N GLY A 257 19.47 21.63 -10.94
CA GLY A 257 20.29 22.73 -11.43
C GLY A 257 19.55 23.75 -12.30
N ASP A 258 18.28 23.49 -12.65
CA ASP A 258 17.47 24.35 -13.52
C ASP A 258 16.11 24.62 -12.88
N ASP A 259 15.96 25.79 -12.29
CA ASP A 259 14.74 26.19 -11.60
C ASP A 259 13.55 26.38 -12.55
N GLU A 260 13.77 26.73 -13.84
CA GLU A 260 12.69 26.80 -14.84
C GLU A 260 12.15 25.40 -15.13
N LEU A 261 13.04 24.44 -15.27
CA LEU A 261 12.67 23.05 -15.49
C LEU A 261 11.91 22.46 -14.31
N TRP A 262 12.36 22.76 -13.08
CA TRP A 262 11.65 22.35 -11.87
C TRP A 262 10.24 22.95 -11.82
N ARG A 263 10.10 24.27 -12.09
CA ARG A 263 8.80 24.96 -12.13
C ARG A 263 7.88 24.36 -13.20
N ALA A 264 8.41 24.12 -14.40
CA ALA A 264 7.65 23.54 -15.49
C ALA A 264 7.11 22.16 -15.12
N MET A 265 7.93 21.28 -14.52
CA MET A 265 7.50 19.97 -14.07
C MET A 265 6.46 20.06 -12.93
N MET A 266 6.63 20.98 -12.01
CA MET A 266 5.66 21.19 -10.92
C MET A 266 4.34 21.79 -11.40
N ALA A 267 4.35 22.58 -12.47
CA ALA A 267 3.15 23.17 -13.08
C ALA A 267 2.36 22.15 -13.93
N GLU A 268 2.93 21.00 -14.26
CA GLU A 268 2.19 19.96 -14.96
C GLU A 268 1.03 19.42 -14.11
N PRO A 269 -0.14 19.17 -14.69
CA PRO A 269 -1.23 18.50 -14.01
C PRO A 269 -0.75 17.13 -13.54
N LYS A 270 -1.09 16.75 -12.30
CA LYS A 270 -0.61 15.49 -11.71
C LYS A 270 -1.26 14.28 -12.34
N ARG A 271 -2.44 14.48 -12.93
CA ARG A 271 -3.20 13.46 -13.65
C ARG A 271 -3.77 14.04 -14.94
N LEU A 272 -3.82 13.23 -15.98
CA LEU A 272 -4.44 13.57 -17.25
C LEU A 272 -5.92 13.14 -17.25
N PRO A 273 -6.80 13.78 -18.03
CA PRO A 273 -8.23 13.46 -18.05
C PRO A 273 -8.53 11.97 -18.25
N TRP A 274 -7.87 11.33 -19.22
CA TRP A 274 -8.05 9.89 -19.49
C TRP A 274 -7.64 8.97 -18.33
N GLN A 275 -6.66 9.39 -17.50
CA GLN A 275 -6.24 8.65 -16.31
C GLN A 275 -7.30 8.72 -15.21
N ILE A 276 -7.94 9.88 -15.08
CA ILE A 276 -9.03 10.11 -14.14
C ILE A 276 -10.26 9.29 -14.55
N GLU A 277 -10.63 9.35 -15.81
CA GLU A 277 -11.75 8.59 -16.38
C GLU A 277 -11.55 7.08 -16.19
N ARG A 278 -10.35 6.59 -16.52
CA ARG A 278 -10.00 5.17 -16.35
C ARG A 278 -10.09 4.72 -14.89
N GLU A 279 -9.63 5.53 -13.95
CA GLU A 279 -9.74 5.21 -12.53
C GLU A 279 -11.20 5.18 -12.08
N GLN A 280 -12.00 6.14 -12.52
CA GLN A 280 -13.43 6.15 -12.22
C GLN A 280 -14.14 4.91 -12.74
N GLU A 281 -13.83 4.48 -13.97
CA GLU A 281 -14.37 3.23 -14.52
C GLU A 281 -14.00 2.00 -13.70
N LYS A 282 -12.75 1.94 -13.17
CA LYS A 282 -12.32 0.87 -12.29
C LYS A 282 -13.12 0.86 -10.98
N GLU A 283 -13.27 2.02 -10.35
CA GLU A 283 -14.04 2.16 -9.11
C GLU A 283 -15.51 1.78 -9.32
N ASP A 284 -16.12 2.18 -10.43
CA ASP A 284 -17.49 1.82 -10.75
C ASP A 284 -17.68 0.32 -11.00
N LYS A 285 -16.72 -0.33 -11.67
CA LYS A 285 -16.71 -1.79 -11.85
C LYS A 285 -16.58 -2.54 -10.50
N VAL A 286 -15.68 -2.09 -9.63
CA VAL A 286 -15.52 -2.67 -8.28
C VAL A 286 -16.82 -2.49 -7.49
N ARG A 287 -17.39 -1.31 -7.52
CA ARG A 287 -18.66 -1.00 -6.83
C ARG A 287 -19.78 -1.92 -7.30
N ALA A 288 -19.99 -2.04 -8.62
CA ALA A 288 -21.00 -2.91 -9.19
C ALA A 288 -20.76 -4.39 -8.82
N ALA A 289 -19.52 -4.86 -8.85
CA ALA A 289 -19.16 -6.22 -8.47
C ALA A 289 -19.49 -6.48 -6.99
N LEU A 290 -19.15 -5.56 -6.09
CA LEU A 290 -19.40 -5.70 -4.66
C LEU A 290 -20.89 -5.65 -4.33
N VAL A 291 -21.66 -4.74 -4.95
CA VAL A 291 -23.13 -4.77 -4.83
C VAL A 291 -23.66 -6.14 -5.22
N LYS A 292 -23.25 -6.67 -6.38
CA LYS A 292 -23.64 -8.02 -6.81
C LYS A 292 -23.26 -9.10 -5.82
N ILE A 293 -22.03 -9.07 -5.29
CA ILE A 293 -21.53 -10.05 -4.31
C ILE A 293 -22.39 -10.02 -3.05
N PHE A 294 -22.65 -8.83 -2.49
CA PHE A 294 -23.37 -8.70 -1.23
C PHE A 294 -24.90 -8.86 -1.34
N THR A 295 -25.49 -8.73 -2.54
CA THR A 295 -26.94 -8.85 -2.73
C THR A 295 -27.40 -10.17 -3.33
N SER A 296 -26.46 -11.00 -3.83
CA SER A 296 -26.79 -12.31 -4.41
C SER A 296 -26.80 -13.41 -3.34
N PRO A 297 -27.55 -14.50 -3.57
CA PRO A 297 -27.48 -15.70 -2.76
C PRO A 297 -26.04 -16.23 -2.64
N VAL A 298 -25.65 -16.69 -1.46
CA VAL A 298 -24.28 -17.16 -1.15
C VAL A 298 -23.79 -18.22 -2.14
N GLU A 299 -24.68 -19.12 -2.57
CA GLU A 299 -24.37 -20.20 -3.50
C GLU A 299 -23.95 -19.68 -4.88
N GLN A 300 -24.51 -18.55 -5.31
CA GLN A 300 -24.21 -17.95 -6.63
C GLN A 300 -22.89 -17.16 -6.63
N VAL A 301 -22.49 -16.63 -5.48
CA VAL A 301 -21.27 -15.82 -5.32
C VAL A 301 -20.11 -16.61 -4.74
N ARG A 302 -20.33 -17.83 -4.32
CA ARG A 302 -19.26 -18.74 -3.92
C ARG A 302 -18.42 -19.13 -5.14
N LYS A 303 -17.12 -18.86 -5.06
CA LYS A 303 -16.15 -19.14 -6.13
C LYS A 303 -15.08 -20.14 -5.71
N ARG A 304 -14.86 -20.24 -4.41
CA ARG A 304 -13.88 -21.14 -3.84
C ARG A 304 -14.46 -22.56 -3.79
N GLY A 305 -13.69 -23.53 -4.28
CA GLY A 305 -14.02 -24.94 -4.09
C GLY A 305 -13.86 -25.40 -2.63
N ASP A 306 -14.44 -26.55 -2.30
CA ASP A 306 -14.37 -27.18 -0.97
C ASP A 306 -13.93 -28.65 -1.02
N GLY A 307 -13.40 -29.10 -2.16
CA GLY A 307 -12.99 -30.49 -2.38
C GLY A 307 -11.69 -30.88 -1.68
N LEU A 308 -11.31 -32.16 -1.85
CA LEU A 308 -10.13 -32.79 -1.22
C LEU A 308 -8.84 -32.00 -1.44
N TRP A 309 -8.63 -31.48 -2.63
CA TRP A 309 -7.41 -30.68 -2.95
C TRP A 309 -7.32 -29.40 -2.16
N LEU A 310 -8.43 -28.74 -1.86
CA LEU A 310 -8.45 -27.58 -0.99
C LEU A 310 -8.12 -27.94 0.45
N HIS A 311 -8.61 -29.07 0.96
CA HIS A 311 -8.22 -29.61 2.27
C HIS A 311 -6.71 -29.89 2.33
N ASN A 312 -6.18 -30.57 1.32
CA ASN A 312 -4.75 -30.86 1.23
C ASN A 312 -3.90 -29.60 1.14
N TYR A 313 -4.35 -28.56 0.42
CA TYR A 313 -3.69 -27.26 0.34
C TYR A 313 -3.66 -26.57 1.71
N LYS A 314 -4.77 -26.53 2.42
CA LYS A 314 -4.85 -25.97 3.78
C LYS A 314 -3.94 -26.72 4.75
N ASP A 315 -3.96 -28.05 4.72
CA ASP A 315 -3.09 -28.89 5.55
C ASP A 315 -1.61 -28.69 5.24
N PHE A 316 -1.26 -28.60 3.97
CA PHE A 316 0.11 -28.27 3.54
C PHE A 316 0.57 -26.91 4.09
N PHE A 317 -0.29 -25.90 3.99
CA PHE A 317 0.01 -24.55 4.52
C PHE A 317 0.20 -24.57 6.03
N ILE A 318 -0.70 -25.22 6.76
CA ILE A 318 -0.62 -25.38 8.22
C ILE A 318 0.68 -26.07 8.62
N ARG A 319 1.06 -27.16 7.96
CA ARG A 319 2.29 -27.91 8.24
C ARG A 319 3.54 -27.08 7.94
N ASN A 320 3.53 -26.26 6.88
CA ASN A 320 4.69 -25.46 6.51
C ASN A 320 4.84 -24.19 7.35
N LEU A 321 3.75 -23.55 7.79
CA LEU A 321 3.81 -22.48 8.80
C LEU A 321 4.45 -22.97 10.10
N SER A 322 4.19 -24.23 10.50
CA SER A 322 4.85 -24.82 11.68
C SER A 322 6.34 -25.12 11.46
N ARG A 323 6.80 -25.16 10.22
CA ARG A 323 8.18 -25.49 9.83
C ARG A 323 9.03 -24.29 9.41
N ARG A 324 8.51 -23.06 9.53
CA ARG A 324 9.29 -21.86 9.23
C ARG A 324 10.63 -21.92 9.98
N LYS A 325 11.71 -22.15 9.25
CA LYS A 325 13.07 -22.13 9.81
C LYS A 325 13.30 -20.70 10.29
N LYS A 326 13.64 -20.57 11.57
CA LYS A 326 14.08 -19.30 12.13
C LYS A 326 15.18 -18.71 11.25
N THR A 327 15.05 -17.45 10.89
CA THR A 327 16.11 -16.73 10.20
C THR A 327 17.41 -16.77 11.04
N PRO A 328 18.58 -16.54 10.45
CA PRO A 328 19.83 -16.44 11.23
C PRO A 328 19.72 -15.44 12.39
N ARG A 329 19.02 -14.33 12.19
CA ARG A 329 18.76 -13.30 13.20
C ARG A 329 17.87 -13.83 14.33
N GLU A 330 16.75 -14.48 14.01
CA GLU A 330 15.85 -15.09 15.00
C GLU A 330 16.53 -16.23 15.80
N LYS A 331 17.48 -16.95 15.16
CA LYS A 331 18.31 -17.96 15.85
C LYS A 331 19.28 -17.30 16.83
N LEU A 332 19.89 -16.19 16.42
CA LEU A 332 20.82 -15.42 17.26
C LEU A 332 20.06 -14.82 18.46
N GLU A 333 18.92 -14.18 18.23
CA GLU A 333 18.08 -13.59 19.28
C GLU A 333 17.56 -14.66 20.26
N ALA A 334 17.13 -15.83 19.75
CA ALA A 334 16.73 -16.96 20.60
C ALA A 334 17.92 -17.56 21.37
N GLY A 335 19.11 -17.55 20.78
CA GLY A 335 20.34 -17.96 21.44
C GLY A 335 20.73 -17.01 22.59
N LEU A 336 20.69 -15.71 22.33
CA LEU A 336 20.97 -14.67 23.33
C LEU A 336 19.97 -14.72 24.49
N LYS A 337 18.67 -14.91 24.17
CA LYS A 337 17.64 -15.07 25.21
C LYS A 337 17.89 -16.28 26.11
N LYS A 338 18.21 -17.46 25.54
CA LYS A 338 18.57 -18.66 26.31
C LYS A 338 19.85 -18.48 27.12
N TRP A 339 20.81 -17.73 26.59
CA TRP A 339 22.05 -17.44 27.28
C TRP A 339 21.84 -16.53 28.51
N ASN A 340 21.03 -15.47 28.34
CA ASN A 340 20.61 -14.60 29.44
C ASN A 340 19.82 -15.36 30.53
N GLU A 341 18.83 -16.19 30.13
CA GLU A 341 18.07 -17.01 31.08
C GLU A 341 18.98 -17.95 31.93
N ARG A 342 20.02 -18.49 31.29
CA ARG A 342 21.02 -19.33 32.01
C ARG A 342 21.94 -18.55 32.97
N LEU A 343 22.18 -17.26 32.69
CA LEU A 343 22.95 -16.39 33.57
C LEU A 343 22.17 -15.97 34.82
N PHE A 344 20.84 -15.71 34.66
CA PHE A 344 19.98 -15.30 35.76
C PHE A 344 19.41 -16.44 36.62
N HIS A 345 19.55 -17.72 36.21
CA HIS A 345 19.19 -18.89 37.02
C HIS A 345 20.38 -19.55 37.70
N ARG A 346 21.56 -18.92 37.72
CA ARG A 346 22.77 -19.38 38.43
C ARG A 346 23.17 -18.48 39.61
N SER A 347 22.22 -17.60 40.04
CA SER A 347 22.39 -16.80 41.27
C SER A 347 21.43 -17.29 42.34
#